data_f84b4dabdca5652e9a478c20a55c965e
#
_entry.id   f84b4dabdca5652e9a478c20a55c965e
#
_cell.length_a   1.000
_cell.length_b   1.000
_cell.length_c   1.000
_cell.angle_alpha   90.00
_cell.angle_beta   90.00
_cell.angle_gamma   90.00
#
_symmetry.space_group_name_H-M   'P 1'
#
loop_
_entity.id
_entity.type
_entity.pdbx_description
1 polymer ?
#
loop_
_entity_poly.entity_id
_entity_poly.type
_entity_poly.pdbx_seq_one_letter_code
_entity_poly.pdbx_strand_id
1 'polypeptide(L)'
;MFKNKRTGFTLIELLVVIAIIAILMGILMPALQKVKKQAQEMVCRANLRQYGIAQAVYMEDFDNKYPISWLSLVKTQEPVTGYRQECRWHDPRYPADGPFWPYLSEEEVHLCPAFKVLSKSHGKDHPSHVDSIPIDPYYSYSMNELIGNEKRSRFTRSHSEIFFFSEENMWLRPGCQYVLNDNALCGDGRDWFGTFHSAKSGDLNSGTANAVFVDAHVQEVRSALGDDPSDKSQMEFGKYEKYGWPFKKRPNDL
;
A
#
# COMPACT_ATOMS: atom_id res chain seq x y z
N MET A 1 61.01 38.97 4.29
CA MET A 1 60.74 37.52 3.98
C MET A 1 60.00 36.94 5.13
N PHE A 2 58.63 36.88 5.05
CA PHE A 2 57.77 36.32 6.12
C PHE A 2 57.74 34.80 6.02
N LYS A 3 58.33 34.14 7.03
CA LYS A 3 58.29 32.68 7.17
C LYS A 3 56.89 32.29 7.61
N ASN A 4 56.06 31.78 6.70
CA ASN A 4 54.72 31.22 7.01
C ASN A 4 54.94 29.97 7.87
N LYS A 5 54.68 30.06 9.18
CA LYS A 5 54.63 28.90 10.08
C LYS A 5 53.41 28.08 9.71
N ARG A 6 53.60 26.96 9.02
CA ARG A 6 52.55 25.94 8.85
C ARG A 6 52.30 25.29 10.21
N THR A 7 51.19 25.60 10.84
CA THR A 7 50.71 24.85 12.02
C THR A 7 50.25 23.48 11.57
N GLY A 8 50.92 22.43 12.01
CA GLY A 8 50.52 21.06 11.76
C GLY A 8 49.34 20.70 12.66
N PHE A 9 48.40 19.94 12.10
CA PHE A 9 47.21 19.40 12.82
C PHE A 9 47.68 18.28 13.74
N THR A 10 47.27 18.31 15.00
CA THR A 10 47.63 17.23 15.96
C THR A 10 46.64 16.06 15.86
N LEU A 11 47.10 14.85 16.18
CA LEU A 11 46.32 13.66 16.17
C LEU A 11 45.14 13.75 17.17
N ILE A 12 45.34 14.46 18.30
CA ILE A 12 44.30 14.68 19.31
C ILE A 12 43.18 15.60 18.77
N GLU A 13 43.51 16.67 18.06
CA GLU A 13 42.53 17.59 17.47
C GLU A 13 41.64 16.85 16.44
N LEU A 14 42.24 15.97 15.63
CA LEU A 14 41.46 15.13 14.71
C LEU A 14 40.56 14.17 15.44
N LEU A 15 41.05 13.49 16.50
CA LEU A 15 40.30 12.51 17.25
C LEU A 15 39.10 13.13 17.97
N VAL A 16 39.25 14.32 18.55
CA VAL A 16 38.16 15.05 19.19
C VAL A 16 37.06 15.43 18.20
N VAL A 17 37.43 15.88 16.99
CA VAL A 17 36.49 16.26 15.94
C VAL A 17 35.66 15.03 15.50
N ILE A 18 36.30 13.89 15.21
CA ILE A 18 35.55 12.69 14.81
C ILE A 18 34.67 12.15 15.95
N ALA A 19 35.09 12.26 17.22
CA ALA A 19 34.29 11.87 18.35
C ALA A 19 33.00 12.73 18.46
N ILE A 20 33.13 14.04 18.29
CA ILE A 20 31.96 14.94 18.29
C ILE A 20 31.01 14.62 17.13
N ILE A 21 31.55 14.42 15.93
CA ILE A 21 30.74 14.04 14.75
C ILE A 21 30.02 12.72 15.01
N ALA A 22 30.70 11.72 15.57
CA ALA A 22 30.10 10.42 15.88
C ALA A 22 28.93 10.54 16.88
N ILE A 23 29.09 11.36 17.93
CA ILE A 23 28.03 11.62 18.91
C ILE A 23 26.83 12.32 18.24
N LEU A 24 27.08 13.36 17.45
CA LEU A 24 26.03 14.09 16.74
C LEU A 24 25.27 13.17 15.75
N MET A 25 25.98 12.35 14.98
CA MET A 25 25.36 11.37 14.08
C MET A 25 24.55 10.32 14.84
N GLY A 26 25.03 9.87 15.99
CA GLY A 26 24.32 8.91 16.84
C GLY A 26 22.92 9.39 17.30
N ILE A 27 22.78 10.69 17.54
CA ILE A 27 21.49 11.30 17.92
C ILE A 27 20.63 11.63 16.70
N LEU A 28 21.24 12.08 15.60
CA LEU A 28 20.52 12.51 14.40
C LEU A 28 19.94 11.35 13.58
N MET A 29 20.63 10.21 13.53
CA MET A 29 20.24 9.08 12.69
C MET A 29 18.85 8.51 13.01
N PRO A 30 18.47 8.27 14.27
CA PRO A 30 17.12 7.82 14.62
C PRO A 30 16.03 8.84 14.25
N ALA A 31 16.31 10.12 14.47
CA ALA A 31 15.38 11.20 14.11
C ALA A 31 15.15 11.28 12.60
N LEU A 32 16.22 11.19 11.80
CA LEU A 32 16.15 11.21 10.34
C LEU A 32 15.38 10.02 9.78
N GLN A 33 15.54 8.83 10.35
CA GLN A 33 14.77 7.65 9.96
C GLN A 33 13.27 7.85 10.19
N LYS A 34 12.89 8.44 11.32
CA LYS A 34 11.49 8.75 11.62
C LYS A 34 10.90 9.76 10.62
N VAL A 35 11.63 10.84 10.36
CA VAL A 35 11.21 11.86 9.37
C VAL A 35 11.07 11.26 7.98
N LYS A 36 12.01 10.39 7.56
CA LYS A 36 11.93 9.69 6.28
C LYS A 36 10.67 8.83 6.16
N LYS A 37 10.32 8.08 7.21
CA LYS A 37 9.08 7.27 7.22
C LYS A 37 7.84 8.15 7.12
N GLN A 38 7.78 9.25 7.84
CA GLN A 38 6.69 10.21 7.76
C GLN A 38 6.56 10.83 6.35
N ALA A 39 7.68 11.19 5.73
CA ALA A 39 7.67 11.71 4.37
C ALA A 39 7.15 10.67 3.36
N GLN A 40 7.55 9.41 3.48
CA GLN A 40 7.03 8.32 2.64
C GLN A 40 5.52 8.15 2.81
N GLU A 41 5.00 8.22 4.03
CA GLU A 41 3.57 8.15 4.31
C GLU A 41 2.81 9.33 3.68
N MET A 42 3.35 10.54 3.76
CA MET A 42 2.74 11.72 3.13
C MET A 42 2.67 11.59 1.60
N VAL A 43 3.70 11.04 0.97
CA VAL A 43 3.69 10.75 -0.47
C VAL A 43 2.61 9.71 -0.79
N CYS A 44 2.50 8.64 -0.01
CA CYS A 44 1.46 7.63 -0.19
C CYS A 44 0.05 8.24 -0.10
N ARG A 45 -0.21 9.09 0.90
CA ARG A 45 -1.49 9.82 1.02
C ARG A 45 -1.76 10.73 -0.17
N ALA A 46 -0.73 11.41 -0.68
CA ALA A 46 -0.85 12.26 -1.87
C ALA A 46 -1.18 11.43 -3.13
N ASN A 47 -0.56 10.26 -3.29
CA ASN A 47 -0.86 9.33 -4.36
C ASN A 47 -2.32 8.87 -4.30
N LEU A 48 -2.77 8.40 -3.14
CA LEU A 48 -4.17 7.97 -2.96
C LEU A 48 -5.17 9.13 -3.20
N ARG A 49 -4.80 10.36 -2.87
CA ARG A 49 -5.64 11.52 -3.21
C ARG A 49 -5.80 11.71 -4.72
N GLN A 50 -4.75 11.41 -5.50
CA GLN A 50 -4.85 11.43 -6.97
C GLN A 50 -5.79 10.34 -7.49
N TYR A 51 -5.83 9.16 -6.85
CA TYR A 51 -6.85 8.14 -7.13
C TYR A 51 -8.27 8.65 -6.90
N GLY A 52 -8.50 9.41 -5.82
CA GLY A 52 -9.81 10.04 -5.56
C GLY A 52 -10.21 11.05 -6.64
N ILE A 53 -9.25 11.82 -7.15
CA ILE A 53 -9.49 12.78 -8.25
C ILE A 53 -9.76 12.01 -9.57
N ALA A 54 -8.93 11.03 -9.89
CA ALA A 54 -9.08 10.21 -11.07
C ALA A 54 -10.41 9.44 -11.07
N GLN A 55 -10.88 8.99 -9.89
CA GLN A 55 -12.21 8.41 -9.74
C GLN A 55 -13.30 9.35 -10.25
N ALA A 56 -13.25 10.63 -9.90
CA ALA A 56 -14.27 11.57 -10.32
C ALA A 56 -14.33 11.69 -11.85
N VAL A 57 -13.16 11.77 -12.51
CA VAL A 57 -13.07 11.83 -13.97
C VAL A 57 -13.55 10.53 -14.62
N TYR A 58 -13.08 9.39 -14.09
CA TYR A 58 -13.51 8.08 -14.60
C TYR A 58 -15.03 7.88 -14.52
N MET A 59 -15.66 8.32 -13.42
CA MET A 59 -17.11 8.20 -13.23
C MET A 59 -17.93 9.00 -14.25
N GLU A 60 -17.45 10.14 -14.71
CA GLU A 60 -18.10 10.92 -15.78
C GLU A 60 -18.10 10.16 -17.11
N ASP A 61 -16.99 9.47 -17.43
CA ASP A 61 -16.85 8.74 -18.68
C ASP A 61 -17.60 7.40 -18.70
N PHE A 62 -17.89 6.81 -17.52
CA PHE A 62 -18.46 5.47 -17.40
C PHE A 62 -19.82 5.42 -16.67
N ASP A 63 -20.66 6.43 -16.84
CA ASP A 63 -22.05 6.46 -16.32
C ASP A 63 -22.12 6.14 -14.82
N ASN A 64 -21.21 6.71 -14.03
CA ASN A 64 -21.05 6.50 -12.59
C ASN A 64 -20.92 5.01 -12.19
N LYS A 65 -20.32 4.19 -13.06
CA LYS A 65 -20.07 2.77 -12.83
C LYS A 65 -18.59 2.50 -12.57
N TYR A 66 -18.29 1.78 -11.52
CA TYR A 66 -16.92 1.35 -11.21
C TYR A 66 -16.40 0.30 -12.19
N PRO A 67 -15.08 0.24 -12.46
CA PRO A 67 -14.50 -0.86 -13.20
C PRO A 67 -14.65 -2.16 -12.43
N ILE A 68 -14.40 -3.28 -13.08
CA ILE A 68 -14.21 -4.56 -12.40
C ILE A 68 -12.94 -4.43 -11.55
N SER A 69 -13.03 -4.68 -10.25
CA SER A 69 -11.97 -4.37 -9.29
C SER A 69 -10.65 -5.04 -9.64
N TRP A 70 -10.63 -6.36 -9.88
CA TRP A 70 -9.42 -7.13 -10.23
C TRP A 70 -8.88 -6.86 -11.64
N LEU A 71 -9.54 -6.00 -12.41
CA LEU A 71 -9.10 -5.53 -13.74
C LEU A 71 -8.86 -4.02 -13.77
N SER A 72 -8.92 -3.34 -12.64
CA SER A 72 -8.90 -1.88 -12.58
C SER A 72 -7.59 -1.28 -13.04
N LEU A 73 -6.45 -1.86 -12.67
CA LEU A 73 -5.11 -1.43 -13.05
C LEU A 73 -4.47 -2.34 -14.09
N VAL A 74 -4.74 -3.64 -14.04
CA VAL A 74 -4.20 -4.64 -14.95
C VAL A 74 -5.35 -5.42 -15.54
N LYS A 75 -5.62 -5.25 -16.82
CA LYS A 75 -6.71 -5.92 -17.53
C LYS A 75 -6.29 -7.28 -18.08
N THR A 76 -5.03 -7.41 -18.50
CA THR A 76 -4.52 -8.63 -19.07
C THR A 76 -4.51 -9.75 -18.05
N GLN A 77 -5.21 -10.84 -18.37
CA GLN A 77 -5.28 -12.06 -17.57
C GLN A 77 -4.41 -13.18 -18.12
N GLU A 78 -3.91 -13.04 -19.32
CA GLU A 78 -3.03 -13.94 -20.05
C GLU A 78 -1.58 -13.40 -19.99
N PRO A 79 -0.53 -14.23 -20.01
CA PRO A 79 -0.52 -15.60 -20.54
C PRO A 79 -0.44 -16.71 -19.50
N VAL A 80 -0.77 -16.49 -18.24
CA VAL A 80 -0.46 -17.43 -17.18
C VAL A 80 -1.71 -18.20 -16.75
N THR A 81 -1.63 -19.52 -16.89
CA THR A 81 -2.68 -20.45 -16.44
C THR A 81 -2.61 -20.59 -14.94
N GLY A 82 -3.59 -20.12 -14.23
CA GLY A 82 -3.64 -20.24 -12.77
C GLY A 82 -4.15 -18.98 -12.09
N TYR A 83 -5.25 -18.54 -12.50
CA TYR A 83 -6.04 -17.34 -12.22
C TYR A 83 -5.98 -16.70 -10.80
N ARG A 84 -5.40 -17.33 -9.80
CA ARG A 84 -5.51 -16.87 -8.40
C ARG A 84 -4.20 -16.69 -7.64
N GLN A 85 -3.06 -16.81 -8.29
CA GLN A 85 -1.80 -16.92 -7.56
C GLN A 85 -0.65 -16.11 -8.15
N GLU A 86 -0.90 -15.07 -8.92
CA GLU A 86 0.15 -14.40 -9.67
C GLU A 86 0.50 -13.05 -9.04
N CYS A 87 1.80 -12.81 -8.91
CA CYS A 87 2.32 -11.54 -8.39
C CYS A 87 2.24 -10.44 -9.45
N ARG A 88 1.04 -10.03 -9.89
CA ARG A 88 0.88 -9.05 -10.98
C ARG A 88 1.53 -7.71 -10.69
N TRP A 89 1.69 -7.35 -9.43
CA TRP A 89 2.22 -6.07 -8.99
C TRP A 89 3.70 -5.82 -9.34
N HIS A 90 4.45 -6.84 -9.75
CA HIS A 90 5.83 -6.71 -10.22
C HIS A 90 6.17 -7.58 -11.44
N ASP A 91 5.24 -8.36 -11.93
CA ASP A 91 5.48 -9.27 -13.04
C ASP A 91 5.28 -8.54 -14.37
N PRO A 92 6.35 -8.35 -15.18
CA PRO A 92 6.28 -7.60 -16.43
C PRO A 92 5.42 -8.25 -17.52
N ARG A 93 4.94 -9.47 -17.31
CA ARG A 93 3.98 -10.13 -18.21
C ARG A 93 2.57 -9.53 -18.09
N TYR A 94 2.30 -8.78 -17.02
CA TYR A 94 1.04 -8.10 -16.77
C TYR A 94 1.22 -6.60 -16.96
N PRO A 95 0.95 -6.06 -18.16
CA PRO A 95 1.12 -4.64 -18.43
C PRO A 95 0.07 -3.81 -17.68
N ALA A 96 0.39 -2.55 -17.45
CA ALA A 96 -0.50 -1.56 -16.88
C ALA A 96 -1.53 -1.10 -17.94
N ASP A 97 -2.50 -1.96 -18.25
CA ASP A 97 -3.50 -1.80 -19.30
C ASP A 97 -4.94 -1.70 -18.78
N GLY A 98 -5.11 -1.61 -17.48
CA GLY A 98 -6.43 -1.50 -16.84
C GLY A 98 -7.16 -0.21 -17.19
N PRO A 99 -8.51 -0.20 -17.13
CA PRO A 99 -9.33 0.94 -17.53
C PRO A 99 -9.13 2.18 -16.66
N PHE A 100 -8.55 2.04 -15.47
CA PHE A 100 -8.28 3.16 -14.57
C PHE A 100 -6.91 3.82 -14.82
N TRP A 101 -5.98 3.10 -15.45
CA TRP A 101 -4.62 3.58 -15.71
C TRP A 101 -4.55 4.88 -16.52
N PRO A 102 -5.33 5.08 -17.61
CA PRO A 102 -5.27 6.32 -18.39
C PRO A 102 -5.60 7.59 -17.60
N TYR A 103 -6.26 7.47 -16.46
CA TYR A 103 -6.61 8.59 -15.57
C TYR A 103 -5.49 8.93 -14.56
N LEU A 104 -4.48 8.08 -14.47
CA LEU A 104 -3.32 8.19 -13.59
C LEU A 104 -2.08 7.69 -14.32
N SER A 105 -1.64 8.42 -15.36
CA SER A 105 -0.58 7.98 -16.27
C SER A 105 0.83 7.98 -15.65
N GLU A 106 1.03 8.64 -14.51
CA GLU A 106 2.33 8.71 -13.84
C GLU A 106 2.57 7.45 -13.00
N GLU A 107 3.56 6.65 -13.37
CA GLU A 107 3.84 5.34 -12.72
C GLU A 107 4.08 5.46 -11.21
N GLU A 108 4.77 6.49 -10.75
CA GLU A 108 5.07 6.69 -9.33
C GLU A 108 3.82 6.87 -8.47
N VAL A 109 2.69 7.29 -9.05
CA VAL A 109 1.42 7.45 -8.34
C VAL A 109 0.83 6.11 -7.91
N HIS A 110 1.12 5.03 -8.62
CA HIS A 110 0.59 3.70 -8.33
C HIS A 110 1.35 2.97 -7.22
N LEU A 111 2.48 3.53 -6.76
CA LEU A 111 3.38 2.84 -5.88
C LEU A 111 3.62 3.60 -4.57
N CYS A 112 3.30 2.95 -3.45
CA CYS A 112 3.68 3.44 -2.13
C CYS A 112 5.21 3.38 -1.95
N PRO A 113 5.88 4.48 -1.56
CA PRO A 113 7.32 4.46 -1.34
C PRO A 113 7.78 3.49 -0.24
N ALA A 114 6.97 3.27 0.79
CA ALA A 114 7.26 2.29 1.83
C ALA A 114 7.14 0.86 1.29
N PHE A 115 6.11 0.57 0.49
CA PHE A 115 5.96 -0.70 -0.20
C PHE A 115 7.16 -0.98 -1.12
N LYS A 116 7.59 -0.01 -1.92
CA LYS A 116 8.76 -0.15 -2.81
C LYS A 116 10.03 -0.58 -2.08
N VAL A 117 10.21 -0.12 -0.85
CA VAL A 117 11.36 -0.52 -0.02
C VAL A 117 11.17 -1.93 0.54
N LEU A 118 9.99 -2.23 1.09
CA LEU A 118 9.69 -3.51 1.72
C LEU A 118 9.60 -4.66 0.73
N SER A 119 9.09 -4.43 -0.48
CA SER A 119 8.99 -5.46 -1.51
C SER A 119 10.32 -6.07 -1.89
N LYS A 120 11.41 -5.31 -1.85
CA LYS A 120 12.76 -5.81 -2.14
C LYS A 120 13.26 -6.84 -1.11
N SER A 121 12.80 -6.75 0.12
CA SER A 121 13.18 -7.68 1.21
C SER A 121 12.15 -8.77 1.47
N HIS A 122 10.87 -8.50 1.25
CA HIS A 122 9.75 -9.39 1.59
C HIS A 122 8.95 -9.89 0.39
N GLY A 123 9.19 -9.37 -0.81
CA GLY A 123 8.45 -9.80 -2.01
C GLY A 123 8.62 -11.27 -2.36
N LYS A 124 9.75 -11.88 -1.96
CA LYS A 124 9.99 -13.33 -2.11
C LYS A 124 9.15 -14.19 -1.17
N ASP A 125 8.64 -13.60 -0.09
CA ASP A 125 7.75 -14.28 0.86
C ASP A 125 6.32 -14.40 0.30
N HIS A 126 6.07 -13.79 -0.86
CA HIS A 126 4.79 -13.90 -1.55
C HIS A 126 4.59 -15.33 -2.06
N PRO A 127 3.47 -16.00 -1.76
CA PRO A 127 3.28 -17.43 -2.06
C PRO A 127 3.31 -17.78 -3.55
N SER A 128 3.10 -16.79 -4.41
CA SER A 128 3.09 -16.96 -5.88
C SER A 128 4.29 -16.31 -6.56
N HIS A 129 5.32 -15.97 -5.80
CA HIS A 129 6.54 -15.41 -6.39
C HIS A 129 7.23 -16.44 -7.29
N VAL A 130 7.66 -15.99 -8.46
CA VAL A 130 8.46 -16.79 -9.40
C VAL A 130 9.90 -16.30 -9.32
N ASP A 131 10.80 -17.12 -8.80
CA ASP A 131 12.21 -16.75 -8.53
C ASP A 131 12.97 -16.18 -9.75
N SER A 132 12.56 -16.52 -10.96
CA SER A 132 13.16 -15.99 -12.18
C SER A 132 12.71 -14.56 -12.53
N ILE A 133 11.69 -14.03 -11.86
CA ILE A 133 11.16 -12.69 -12.11
C ILE A 133 11.68 -11.74 -11.04
N PRO A 134 12.40 -10.67 -11.41
CA PRO A 134 12.88 -9.68 -10.46
C PRO A 134 11.71 -8.97 -9.76
N ILE A 135 11.91 -8.62 -8.49
CA ILE A 135 10.95 -7.83 -7.74
C ILE A 135 11.17 -6.34 -8.04
N ASP A 136 10.43 -5.85 -9.01
CA ASP A 136 10.38 -4.43 -9.38
C ASP A 136 8.92 -3.96 -9.42
N PRO A 137 8.36 -3.56 -8.27
CA PRO A 137 6.95 -3.26 -8.14
C PRO A 137 6.55 -2.00 -8.92
N TYR A 138 5.41 -2.04 -9.58
CA TYR A 138 4.83 -0.92 -10.29
C TYR A 138 3.45 -0.49 -9.77
N TYR A 139 2.81 -1.28 -8.91
CA TYR A 139 1.68 -0.83 -8.09
C TYR A 139 1.66 -1.47 -6.71
N SER A 140 0.96 -0.85 -5.77
CA SER A 140 0.81 -1.32 -4.38
C SER A 140 -0.59 -1.06 -3.82
N TYR A 141 -1.47 -0.51 -4.65
CA TYR A 141 -2.83 -0.17 -4.26
C TYR A 141 -3.80 -1.10 -4.94
N SER A 142 -4.79 -1.57 -4.17
CA SER A 142 -5.86 -2.43 -4.65
C SER A 142 -7.22 -1.76 -4.45
N MET A 143 -8.10 -1.98 -5.40
CA MET A 143 -9.46 -1.47 -5.38
C MET A 143 -10.34 -2.33 -4.48
N ASN A 144 -11.27 -1.71 -3.78
CA ASN A 144 -12.31 -2.42 -3.06
C ASN A 144 -13.11 -3.35 -3.99
N GLU A 145 -13.03 -4.66 -3.75
CA GLU A 145 -13.72 -5.66 -4.58
C GLU A 145 -15.24 -5.47 -4.55
N LEU A 146 -15.78 -5.09 -3.40
CA LEU A 146 -17.23 -5.03 -3.15
C LEU A 146 -17.95 -3.89 -3.90
N ILE A 147 -17.21 -2.93 -4.45
CA ILE A 147 -17.78 -1.87 -5.30
C ILE A 147 -17.52 -2.11 -6.79
N GLY A 148 -16.74 -3.13 -7.12
CA GLY A 148 -16.41 -3.46 -8.50
C GLY A 148 -17.65 -3.73 -9.35
N ASN A 149 -17.69 -3.16 -10.57
CA ASN A 149 -18.80 -3.28 -11.51
C ASN A 149 -20.16 -2.71 -11.03
N GLU A 150 -20.18 -2.03 -9.87
CA GLU A 150 -21.37 -1.42 -9.29
C GLU A 150 -21.53 0.05 -9.74
N LYS A 151 -22.78 0.52 -9.82
CA LYS A 151 -23.08 1.95 -9.97
C LYS A 151 -23.03 2.64 -8.61
N ARG A 152 -22.32 3.77 -8.54
CA ARG A 152 -22.22 4.58 -7.31
C ARG A 152 -23.58 4.97 -6.74
N SER A 153 -24.60 5.17 -7.58
CA SER A 153 -25.96 5.50 -7.17
C SER A 153 -26.68 4.39 -6.41
N ARG A 154 -26.18 3.16 -6.46
CA ARG A 154 -26.75 2.02 -5.71
C ARG A 154 -26.27 1.94 -4.27
N PHE A 155 -25.22 2.68 -3.91
CA PHE A 155 -24.67 2.64 -2.56
C PHE A 155 -25.65 3.24 -1.57
N THR A 156 -25.92 2.53 -0.49
CA THR A 156 -26.86 2.95 0.56
C THR A 156 -26.15 3.44 1.82
N ARG A 157 -24.83 3.21 1.93
CA ARG A 157 -23.98 3.79 2.97
C ARG A 157 -23.37 5.12 2.50
N SER A 158 -22.88 5.91 3.45
CA SER A 158 -22.14 7.13 3.15
C SER A 158 -20.89 6.82 2.33
N HIS A 159 -20.61 7.63 1.32
CA HIS A 159 -19.40 7.52 0.51
C HIS A 159 -18.12 7.71 1.34
N SER A 160 -18.19 8.44 2.45
CA SER A 160 -17.10 8.60 3.41
C SER A 160 -16.82 7.35 4.27
N GLU A 161 -17.65 6.34 4.18
CA GLU A 161 -17.49 5.08 4.92
C GLU A 161 -17.04 3.91 4.02
N ILE A 162 -16.91 4.14 2.71
CA ILE A 162 -16.59 3.11 1.73
C ILE A 162 -15.25 3.44 1.12
N PHE A 163 -14.21 2.62 1.36
CA PHE A 163 -12.93 2.84 0.70
C PHE A 163 -13.02 2.51 -0.79
N PHE A 164 -12.26 3.24 -1.59
CA PHE A 164 -12.15 3.04 -3.03
C PHE A 164 -10.88 2.28 -3.36
N PHE A 165 -9.71 2.79 -2.99
CA PHE A 165 -8.42 2.10 -3.07
C PHE A 165 -7.70 2.15 -1.73
N SER A 166 -6.92 1.13 -1.46
CA SER A 166 -6.04 1.06 -0.29
C SER A 166 -4.79 0.28 -0.61
N GLU A 167 -3.79 0.43 0.23
CA GLU A 167 -2.63 -0.44 0.25
C GLU A 167 -3.03 -1.84 0.70
N GLU A 168 -2.46 -2.84 0.05
CA GLU A 168 -2.67 -4.24 0.38
C GLU A 168 -1.35 -4.91 0.79
N ASN A 169 -1.43 -5.90 1.68
CA ASN A 169 -0.27 -6.63 2.15
C ASN A 169 0.30 -7.57 1.07
N MET A 170 1.64 -7.72 1.07
CA MET A 170 2.35 -8.63 0.18
C MET A 170 2.78 -9.94 0.84
N TRP A 171 2.60 -10.10 2.15
CA TRP A 171 2.96 -11.31 2.89
C TRP A 171 1.77 -11.93 3.59
N LEU A 172 1.81 -13.26 3.70
CA LEU A 172 0.79 -14.02 4.41
C LEU A 172 0.82 -13.70 5.91
N ARG A 173 -0.37 -13.65 6.48
CA ARG A 173 -0.60 -13.57 7.92
C ARG A 173 -1.41 -14.79 8.36
N PRO A 174 -1.31 -15.21 9.62
CA PRO A 174 -2.17 -16.27 10.12
C PRO A 174 -3.64 -15.94 9.85
N GLY A 175 -4.30 -16.83 9.10
CA GLY A 175 -5.69 -16.69 8.73
C GLY A 175 -6.00 -15.88 7.46
N CYS A 176 -5.07 -15.15 6.88
CA CYS A 176 -5.20 -14.57 5.55
C CYS A 176 -4.99 -15.66 4.49
N GLN A 177 -5.84 -15.70 3.47
CA GLN A 177 -5.70 -16.71 2.40
C GLN A 177 -4.93 -16.15 1.20
N TYR A 178 -5.02 -14.85 0.99
CA TYR A 178 -4.41 -14.16 -0.15
C TYR A 178 -3.65 -12.92 0.32
N VAL A 179 -2.81 -12.45 -0.54
CA VAL A 179 -2.01 -11.23 -0.43
C VAL A 179 -2.04 -10.53 -1.77
N LEU A 180 -1.53 -9.33 -1.87
CA LEU A 180 -1.50 -8.55 -3.11
C LEU A 180 -1.07 -9.40 -4.31
N ASN A 181 -2.02 -9.92 -5.06
CA ASN A 181 -1.82 -10.74 -6.25
C ASN A 181 -2.41 -10.09 -7.50
N ASP A 182 -3.63 -9.65 -7.42
CA ASP A 182 -4.29 -8.81 -8.40
C ASP A 182 -4.49 -7.39 -7.83
N ASN A 183 -5.33 -6.60 -8.38
CA ASN A 183 -5.57 -5.23 -7.91
C ASN A 183 -6.96 -5.08 -7.24
N ALA A 184 -7.47 -6.15 -6.63
CA ALA A 184 -8.70 -6.16 -5.85
C ALA A 184 -8.43 -6.54 -4.40
N LEU A 185 -8.90 -5.74 -3.47
CA LEU A 185 -8.86 -6.01 -2.05
C LEU A 185 -10.22 -6.51 -1.61
N CYS A 186 -10.28 -7.82 -1.32
CA CYS A 186 -11.51 -8.49 -0.92
C CYS A 186 -11.77 -8.34 0.57
N GLY A 187 -12.87 -7.70 0.88
CA GLY A 187 -13.26 -7.39 2.27
C GLY A 187 -13.84 -8.54 3.09
N ASP A 188 -13.72 -9.78 2.64
CA ASP A 188 -14.29 -10.95 3.33
C ASP A 188 -13.28 -11.70 4.25
N GLY A 189 -12.14 -11.05 4.54
CA GLY A 189 -11.07 -11.63 5.36
C GLY A 189 -10.07 -12.45 4.56
N ARG A 190 -10.19 -12.53 3.23
CA ARG A 190 -9.18 -13.16 2.37
C ARG A 190 -7.96 -12.29 2.20
N ASP A 191 -8.17 -11.00 1.98
CA ASP A 191 -7.13 -9.98 1.79
C ASP A 191 -7.07 -9.02 2.98
N TRP A 192 -5.98 -8.27 3.08
CA TRP A 192 -5.71 -7.39 4.20
C TRP A 192 -5.21 -6.03 3.73
N PHE A 193 -5.66 -4.99 4.43
CA PHE A 193 -5.00 -3.69 4.34
C PHE A 193 -3.50 -3.83 4.64
N GLY A 194 -2.70 -3.11 3.91
CA GLY A 194 -1.26 -3.03 4.15
C GLY A 194 -0.94 -2.62 5.59
N THR A 195 0.21 -3.04 6.06
CA THR A 195 0.69 -2.72 7.42
C THR A 195 2.06 -2.07 7.39
N PHE A 196 2.39 -1.38 6.27
CA PHE A 196 3.76 -0.87 6.05
C PHE A 196 4.04 0.44 6.78
N HIS A 197 3.00 1.21 7.14
CA HIS A 197 3.17 2.48 7.81
C HIS A 197 3.13 2.31 9.33
N SER A 198 3.94 3.08 10.03
CA SER A 198 3.93 3.14 11.49
C SER A 198 4.09 1.80 12.22
N ALA A 199 4.58 0.75 11.53
CA ALA A 199 4.83 -0.55 12.13
C ALA A 199 5.89 -0.46 13.25
N LYS A 200 5.67 -1.21 14.34
CA LYS A 200 6.64 -1.34 15.42
C LYS A 200 7.89 -2.08 14.91
N SER A 201 9.03 -1.76 15.50
CA SER A 201 10.27 -2.47 15.18
C SER A 201 10.12 -3.97 15.46
N GLY A 202 10.41 -4.79 14.45
CA GLY A 202 10.33 -6.25 14.57
C GLY A 202 8.92 -6.85 14.39
N ASP A 203 7.89 -6.02 14.22
CA ASP A 203 6.52 -6.47 13.97
C ASP A 203 5.86 -5.70 12.82
N LEU A 204 6.08 -6.16 11.60
CA LEU A 204 5.50 -5.58 10.38
C LEU A 204 3.97 -5.65 10.36
N ASN A 205 3.36 -6.53 11.14
CA ASN A 205 1.92 -6.70 11.18
C ASN A 205 1.21 -5.68 12.09
N SER A 206 1.95 -4.93 12.90
CA SER A 206 1.41 -3.92 13.81
C SER A 206 1.14 -2.57 13.18
N GLY A 207 1.48 -2.40 11.90
CA GLY A 207 1.37 -1.13 11.19
C GLY A 207 -0.03 -0.83 10.67
N THR A 208 -0.08 0.18 9.80
CA THR A 208 -1.30 0.72 9.21
C THR A 208 -1.16 0.84 7.70
N ALA A 209 -2.27 1.01 7.01
CA ALA A 209 -2.35 1.44 5.63
C ALA A 209 -3.03 2.81 5.52
N ASN A 210 -2.93 3.40 4.35
CA ASN A 210 -3.78 4.52 3.96
C ASN A 210 -4.82 4.03 2.95
N ALA A 211 -6.01 4.61 2.99
CA ALA A 211 -7.06 4.36 2.02
C ALA A 211 -7.67 5.66 1.54
N VAL A 212 -8.01 5.73 0.26
CA VAL A 212 -8.88 6.76 -0.30
C VAL A 212 -10.30 6.23 -0.34
N PHE A 213 -11.26 7.07 -0.02
CA PHE A 213 -12.68 6.73 0.06
C PHE A 213 -13.44 7.21 -1.18
N VAL A 214 -14.66 6.74 -1.33
CA VAL A 214 -15.54 7.08 -2.47
C VAL A 214 -15.83 8.57 -2.56
N ASP A 215 -15.75 9.32 -1.48
CA ASP A 215 -15.85 10.79 -1.44
C ASP A 215 -14.50 11.51 -1.65
N ALA A 216 -13.43 10.74 -1.98
CA ALA A 216 -12.08 11.20 -2.22
C ALA A 216 -11.30 11.68 -0.98
N HIS A 217 -11.80 11.55 0.24
CA HIS A 217 -10.95 11.76 1.39
C HIS A 217 -9.96 10.62 1.61
N VAL A 218 -8.83 10.90 2.23
CA VAL A 218 -7.80 9.90 2.55
C VAL A 218 -7.64 9.81 4.05
N GLN A 219 -7.69 8.61 4.59
CA GLN A 219 -7.43 8.35 6.00
C GLN A 219 -6.60 7.10 6.23
N GLU A 220 -6.01 7.03 7.41
CA GLU A 220 -5.33 5.83 7.91
C GLU A 220 -6.37 4.76 8.26
N VAL A 221 -6.10 3.53 7.83
CA VAL A 221 -6.92 2.35 8.13
C VAL A 221 -6.05 1.27 8.77
N ARG A 222 -6.65 0.46 9.62
CA ARG A 222 -5.98 -0.68 10.25
C ARG A 222 -6.72 -1.96 9.93
N SER A 223 -5.99 -2.98 9.54
CA SER A 223 -6.50 -4.33 9.57
C SER A 223 -6.81 -4.71 11.00
N ALA A 224 -8.03 -5.17 11.25
CA ALA A 224 -8.37 -5.72 12.54
C ALA A 224 -7.78 -7.11 12.66
N LEU A 225 -6.64 -7.20 13.32
CA LEU A 225 -6.28 -8.43 13.97
C LEU A 225 -6.84 -8.36 15.38
N GLY A 226 -7.63 -9.37 15.75
CA GLY A 226 -7.80 -9.70 17.15
C GLY A 226 -6.46 -10.12 17.76
N ASP A 227 -6.41 -10.17 19.05
CA ASP A 227 -5.21 -10.61 19.79
C ASP A 227 -4.87 -12.09 19.53
N ASP A 228 -5.84 -12.87 19.00
CA ASP A 228 -5.63 -14.24 18.58
C ASP A 228 -5.70 -14.37 17.04
N PRO A 229 -4.55 -14.58 16.38
CA PRO A 229 -4.48 -14.76 14.93
C PRO A 229 -5.14 -16.07 14.44
N SER A 230 -5.46 -16.99 15.33
CA SER A 230 -6.18 -18.23 15.00
C SER A 230 -7.71 -18.09 15.08
N ASP A 231 -8.19 -17.04 15.73
CA ASP A 231 -9.61 -16.76 15.85
C ASP A 231 -10.16 -16.10 14.58
N LYS A 232 -10.69 -16.92 13.68
CA LYS A 232 -11.31 -16.46 12.44
C LYS A 232 -12.55 -15.59 12.67
N SER A 233 -13.19 -15.66 13.84
CA SER A 233 -14.31 -14.78 14.19
C SER A 233 -13.90 -13.34 14.40
N GLN A 234 -12.63 -13.12 14.76
CA GLN A 234 -12.03 -11.78 14.89
C GLN A 234 -11.44 -11.24 13.58
N MET A 235 -11.25 -12.09 12.58
CA MET A 235 -11.05 -11.66 11.18
C MET A 235 -12.30 -11.02 10.59
N GLU A 236 -13.29 -10.95 11.45
CA GLU A 236 -14.61 -10.59 11.10
C GLU A 236 -14.72 -9.36 10.24
N PHE A 237 -15.58 -9.56 9.33
CA PHE A 237 -16.51 -8.66 8.68
C PHE A 237 -16.70 -7.29 9.39
N GLY A 238 -16.61 -7.21 10.71
CA GLY A 238 -16.84 -5.99 11.48
C GLY A 238 -16.00 -4.77 11.13
N LYS A 239 -14.81 -4.92 10.56
CA LYS A 239 -13.98 -3.78 10.16
C LYS A 239 -13.92 -3.57 8.65
N TYR A 240 -14.02 -4.61 7.87
CA TYR A 240 -14.29 -4.47 6.45
C TYR A 240 -15.70 -3.93 6.19
N GLU A 241 -16.68 -4.34 6.99
CA GLU A 241 -17.99 -3.71 6.97
C GLU A 241 -17.94 -2.24 7.29
N LYS A 242 -17.05 -1.85 8.20
CA LYS A 242 -16.86 -0.44 8.50
C LYS A 242 -16.43 0.36 7.28
N TYR A 243 -15.55 -0.20 6.41
CA TYR A 243 -14.93 0.55 5.33
C TYR A 243 -15.19 0.01 3.92
N GLY A 244 -15.56 -1.25 3.78
CA GLY A 244 -15.63 -1.92 2.48
C GLY A 244 -17.02 -2.09 1.92
N TRP A 245 -18.01 -2.41 2.77
CA TRP A 245 -19.34 -2.77 2.31
C TRP A 245 -20.17 -1.55 1.87
N PRO A 246 -20.69 -1.52 0.64
CA PRO A 246 -21.38 -0.33 0.12
C PRO A 246 -22.87 -0.24 0.50
N PHE A 247 -23.44 -1.28 1.11
CA PHE A 247 -24.86 -1.34 1.43
C PHE A 247 -25.11 -1.38 2.94
N LYS A 248 -26.29 -0.87 3.38
CA LYS A 248 -26.69 -0.90 4.80
C LYS A 248 -27.09 -2.30 5.29
N LYS A 249 -27.45 -3.19 4.38
CA LYS A 249 -27.80 -4.60 4.68
C LYS A 249 -26.85 -5.53 3.94
N ARG A 250 -26.52 -6.66 4.54
CA ARG A 250 -25.73 -7.72 3.90
C ARG A 250 -26.59 -8.49 2.88
N PRO A 251 -25.99 -9.16 1.88
CA PRO A 251 -26.73 -10.06 1.00
C PRO A 251 -27.49 -11.17 1.74
N ASN A 252 -26.96 -11.61 2.89
CA ASN A 252 -27.58 -12.66 3.71
C ASN A 252 -28.66 -12.14 4.67
N ASP A 253 -28.88 -10.81 4.75
CA ASP A 253 -29.94 -10.18 5.53
C ASP A 253 -31.15 -9.80 4.65
N LEU A 254 -31.11 -10.19 3.37
CA LEU A 254 -32.18 -10.08 2.38
C LEU A 254 -32.89 -11.43 2.22
#